data_ec48e3e3f190a60b8c0a43ba9848d040
#
_entry.id   ec48e3e3f190a60b8c0a43ba9848d040
#
_cell.length_a   1.000
_cell.length_b   1.000
_cell.length_c   1.000
_cell.angle_alpha   90.00
_cell.angle_beta   90.00
_cell.angle_gamma   90.00
#
_symmetry.space_group_name_H-M   'P 1'
#
loop_
_entity.id
_entity.type
_entity.pdbx_description
1 polymer ?
#
loop_
_entity_poly.entity_id
_entity_poly.type
_entity_poly.pdbx_seq_one_letter_code
_entity_poly.pdbx_strand_id
1 'polypeptide(L)'
;MKKILVLGILFILPITVYIFFASGKDNFAKLPVLTPNINELTDFRAIDSTVVGFKDHITVLGFFGKELLENKGNAFNLAHKIYKKNRGFQDFQLIIVLPEGLQDDSEELKSELSQIANTEQWKFVFGPSEAIDNVFNSLGSNYSLDTNLATSYVFIIDKDGNLRGRDDDENEGE
;
A
#
# COMPACT_ATOMS: atom_id res chain seq x y z
N MET A 1 30.98 39.98 -34.90
CA MET A 1 29.79 40.01 -34.03
C MET A 1 28.92 38.75 -34.15
N LYS A 2 28.48 38.31 -35.34
CA LYS A 2 27.61 37.13 -35.52
C LYS A 2 28.20 35.82 -34.98
N LYS A 3 29.52 35.57 -35.13
CA LYS A 3 30.19 34.34 -34.66
C LYS A 3 30.20 34.19 -33.12
N ILE A 4 30.41 35.30 -32.41
CA ILE A 4 30.40 35.29 -30.93
C ILE A 4 28.99 35.04 -30.40
N LEU A 5 27.99 35.61 -31.04
CA LEU A 5 26.58 35.41 -30.68
C LEU A 5 26.16 33.96 -30.88
N VAL A 6 26.53 33.35 -32.03
CA VAL A 6 26.25 31.92 -32.27
C VAL A 6 26.94 31.02 -31.27
N LEU A 7 28.21 31.31 -30.95
CA LEU A 7 28.99 30.53 -29.97
C LEU A 7 28.38 30.65 -28.56
N GLY A 8 27.95 31.86 -28.17
CA GLY A 8 27.28 32.10 -26.90
C GLY A 8 25.99 31.31 -26.77
N ILE A 9 25.12 31.34 -27.81
CA ILE A 9 23.88 30.56 -27.79
C ILE A 9 24.16 29.06 -27.71
N LEU A 10 25.16 28.55 -28.43
CA LEU A 10 25.53 27.15 -28.48
C LEU A 10 25.95 26.60 -27.09
N PHE A 11 26.63 27.43 -26.25
CA PHE A 11 27.05 27.01 -24.92
C PHE A 11 26.03 27.36 -23.84
N ILE A 12 25.36 28.50 -23.91
CA ILE A 12 24.41 28.93 -22.89
C ILE A 12 23.12 28.10 -22.95
N LEU A 13 22.62 27.75 -24.15
CA LEU A 13 21.36 27.03 -24.29
C LEU A 13 21.38 25.65 -23.60
N PRO A 14 22.39 24.77 -23.77
CA PRO A 14 22.43 23.48 -23.05
C PRO A 14 22.47 23.67 -21.54
N ILE A 15 23.22 24.66 -21.06
CA ILE A 15 23.33 24.96 -19.63
C ILE A 15 21.99 25.43 -19.07
N THR A 16 21.29 26.30 -19.79
CA THR A 16 19.97 26.80 -19.39
C THR A 16 18.94 25.69 -19.35
N VAL A 17 18.93 24.80 -20.35
CA VAL A 17 18.06 23.63 -20.41
C VAL A 17 18.36 22.69 -19.25
N TYR A 18 19.64 22.43 -18.97
CA TYR A 18 20.04 21.59 -17.82
C TYR A 18 19.57 22.19 -16.49
N ILE A 19 19.78 23.49 -16.27
CA ILE A 19 19.33 24.17 -15.05
C ILE A 19 17.79 24.14 -14.94
N PHE A 20 17.08 24.33 -16.06
CA PHE A 20 15.63 24.26 -16.10
C PHE A 20 15.10 22.88 -15.66
N PHE A 21 15.66 21.79 -16.19
CA PHE A 21 15.29 20.44 -15.76
C PHE A 21 15.77 20.10 -14.35
N ALA A 22 16.96 20.55 -13.95
CA ALA A 22 17.47 20.34 -12.60
C ALA A 22 16.72 21.14 -11.52
N SER A 23 16.11 22.27 -11.89
CA SER A 23 15.26 23.07 -11.00
C SER A 23 13.80 22.63 -10.99
N GLY A 24 13.43 21.65 -11.82
CA GLY A 24 12.10 21.07 -11.84
C GLY A 24 11.76 20.50 -10.47
N LYS A 25 10.77 21.06 -9.79
CA LYS A 25 10.20 20.43 -8.60
C LYS A 25 9.37 19.24 -9.06
N ASP A 26 9.62 18.08 -8.44
CA ASP A 26 8.76 16.92 -8.61
C ASP A 26 7.36 17.24 -8.08
N ASN A 27 6.49 17.71 -8.98
CA ASN A 27 5.07 17.95 -8.70
C ASN A 27 4.28 16.64 -8.80
N PHE A 28 4.80 15.54 -8.25
CA PHE A 28 3.98 14.36 -8.05
C PHE A 28 2.87 14.72 -7.06
N ALA A 29 1.62 14.58 -7.49
CA ALA A 29 0.47 14.75 -6.62
C ALA A 29 0.57 13.71 -5.50
N LYS A 30 0.95 14.15 -4.30
CA LYS A 30 0.92 13.31 -3.12
C LYS A 30 -0.53 13.11 -2.73
N LEU A 31 -0.94 11.87 -2.50
CA LEU A 31 -2.26 11.59 -1.94
C LEU A 31 -2.42 12.33 -0.60
N PRO A 32 -3.53 13.04 -0.38
CA PRO A 32 -3.77 13.71 0.89
C PRO A 32 -3.83 12.71 2.06
N VAL A 33 -3.60 13.20 3.26
CA VAL A 33 -3.84 12.43 4.50
C VAL A 33 -5.34 12.51 4.77
N LEU A 34 -6.00 11.36 4.80
CA LEU A 34 -7.41 11.25 5.19
C LEU A 34 -7.54 11.13 6.70
N THR A 35 -6.79 10.20 7.29
CA THR A 35 -6.80 9.97 8.74
C THR A 35 -5.36 9.89 9.23
N PRO A 36 -4.95 10.76 10.17
CA PRO A 36 -3.62 10.69 10.77
C PRO A 36 -3.58 9.65 11.90
N ASN A 37 -2.39 9.04 12.10
CA ASN A 37 -2.09 8.19 13.26
C ASN A 37 -3.10 7.06 13.49
N ILE A 38 -3.28 6.18 12.50
CA ILE A 38 -4.10 4.97 12.67
C ILE A 38 -3.48 4.03 13.71
N ASN A 39 -4.30 3.19 14.34
CA ASN A 39 -3.84 2.24 15.33
C ASN A 39 -2.84 1.24 14.74
N GLU A 40 -1.72 1.04 15.41
CA GLU A 40 -0.71 0.05 15.04
C GLU A 40 -1.20 -1.39 15.28
N LEU A 41 -0.56 -2.36 14.64
CA LEU A 41 -0.89 -3.79 14.70
C LEU A 41 -0.25 -4.48 15.94
N THR A 42 -0.30 -3.84 17.12
CA THR A 42 0.37 -4.32 18.33
C THR A 42 -0.17 -5.67 18.84
N ASP A 43 -1.47 -5.90 18.66
CA ASP A 43 -2.18 -7.09 19.11
C ASP A 43 -2.21 -8.20 18.05
N PHE A 44 -1.48 -8.00 16.96
CA PHE A 44 -1.37 -8.96 15.86
C PHE A 44 -0.01 -9.64 15.82
N ARG A 45 0.00 -10.85 15.30
CA ARG A 45 1.23 -11.61 15.06
C ARG A 45 1.21 -12.21 13.66
N ALA A 46 2.37 -12.18 13.00
CA ALA A 46 2.56 -12.94 11.77
C ALA A 46 2.71 -14.43 12.05
N ILE A 47 2.72 -15.26 10.99
CA ILE A 47 2.89 -16.73 11.12
C ILE A 47 4.14 -17.09 11.92
N ASP A 48 5.24 -16.39 11.72
CA ASP A 48 6.51 -16.58 12.43
C ASP A 48 6.53 -15.91 13.82
N SER A 49 5.37 -15.46 14.32
CA SER A 49 5.18 -14.76 15.59
C SER A 49 5.89 -13.39 15.67
N THR A 50 6.40 -12.87 14.57
CA THR A 50 6.98 -11.52 14.52
C THR A 50 5.89 -10.45 14.63
N VAL A 51 6.26 -9.30 15.21
CA VAL A 51 5.41 -8.12 15.23
C VAL A 51 5.58 -7.38 13.90
N VAL A 52 4.48 -7.08 13.27
CA VAL A 52 4.43 -6.32 12.03
C VAL A 52 3.80 -4.97 12.33
N GLY A 53 4.35 -3.89 11.78
CA GLY A 53 3.84 -2.52 11.97
C GLY A 53 3.88 -1.72 10.68
N PHE A 54 3.33 -0.51 10.73
CA PHE A 54 3.26 0.39 9.58
C PHE A 54 4.50 1.29 9.44
N LYS A 55 5.17 1.56 10.55
CA LYS A 55 6.26 2.51 10.59
C LYS A 55 7.37 2.19 9.59
N ASP A 56 7.86 3.22 8.90
CA ASP A 56 8.92 3.17 7.89
C ASP A 56 8.55 2.38 6.62
N HIS A 57 7.27 1.96 6.48
CA HIS A 57 6.79 1.23 5.31
C HIS A 57 5.61 1.92 4.64
N ILE A 58 5.54 1.79 3.32
CA ILE A 58 4.33 2.08 2.55
C ILE A 58 3.53 0.78 2.53
N THR A 59 2.40 0.77 3.23
CA THR A 59 1.60 -0.43 3.44
C THR A 59 0.31 -0.39 2.64
N VAL A 60 0.02 -1.48 1.92
CA VAL A 60 -1.33 -1.77 1.45
C VAL A 60 -1.97 -2.72 2.46
N LEU A 61 -3.00 -2.25 3.15
CA LEU A 61 -3.69 -2.97 4.21
C LEU A 61 -5.01 -3.53 3.70
N GLY A 62 -5.24 -4.82 3.87
CA GLY A 62 -6.49 -5.51 3.52
C GLY A 62 -7.06 -6.31 4.68
N PHE A 63 -8.39 -6.47 4.70
CA PHE A 63 -9.12 -7.26 5.69
C PHE A 63 -9.89 -8.36 4.94
N PHE A 64 -9.43 -9.62 5.06
CA PHE A 64 -9.98 -10.71 4.25
C PHE A 64 -10.95 -11.60 5.01
N GLY A 65 -11.05 -11.42 6.34
CA GLY A 65 -12.05 -12.07 7.17
C GLY A 65 -11.85 -13.58 7.35
N LYS A 66 -12.93 -14.27 7.72
CA LYS A 66 -12.93 -15.69 8.13
C LYS A 66 -12.90 -16.66 6.94
N GLU A 67 -13.37 -16.25 5.78
CA GLU A 67 -13.51 -17.09 4.58
C GLU A 67 -12.40 -16.82 3.57
N LEU A 68 -11.15 -16.95 4.02
CA LEU A 68 -9.95 -16.57 3.28
C LEU A 68 -9.85 -17.27 1.92
N LEU A 69 -10.03 -18.59 1.89
CA LEU A 69 -9.87 -19.40 0.67
C LEU A 69 -11.04 -19.23 -0.30
N GLU A 70 -12.24 -18.94 0.19
CA GLU A 70 -13.40 -18.66 -0.67
C GLU A 70 -13.23 -17.31 -1.38
N ASN A 71 -12.61 -16.34 -0.73
CA ASN A 71 -12.38 -14.98 -1.21
C ASN A 71 -10.99 -14.78 -1.83
N LYS A 72 -10.23 -15.84 -2.11
CA LYS A 72 -8.86 -15.76 -2.64
C LYS A 72 -8.73 -14.98 -3.95
N GLY A 73 -9.81 -14.80 -4.71
CA GLY A 73 -9.82 -13.96 -5.90
C GLY A 73 -9.35 -12.52 -5.65
N ASN A 74 -9.67 -11.96 -4.48
CA ASN A 74 -9.20 -10.63 -4.08
C ASN A 74 -7.68 -10.61 -3.88
N ALA A 75 -7.10 -11.65 -3.28
CA ALA A 75 -5.66 -11.80 -3.12
C ALA A 75 -4.94 -11.85 -4.48
N PHE A 76 -5.46 -12.64 -5.43
CA PHE A 76 -4.91 -12.73 -6.78
C PHE A 76 -5.00 -11.39 -7.52
N ASN A 77 -6.11 -10.66 -7.39
CA ASN A 77 -6.26 -9.32 -7.95
C ASN A 77 -5.21 -8.34 -7.37
N LEU A 78 -5.01 -8.34 -6.06
CA LEU A 78 -3.99 -7.52 -5.42
C LEU A 78 -2.58 -7.91 -5.87
N ALA A 79 -2.30 -9.20 -5.98
CA ALA A 79 -1.01 -9.69 -6.46
C ALA A 79 -0.70 -9.18 -7.87
N HIS A 80 -1.66 -9.25 -8.80
CA HIS A 80 -1.46 -8.82 -10.17
C HIS A 80 -1.47 -7.31 -10.37
N LYS A 81 -2.40 -6.61 -9.74
CA LYS A 81 -2.63 -5.18 -9.99
C LYS A 81 -1.70 -4.28 -9.19
N ILE A 82 -1.40 -4.64 -7.95
CA ILE A 82 -0.67 -3.80 -7.01
C ILE A 82 0.69 -4.40 -6.67
N TYR A 83 0.73 -5.60 -6.09
CA TYR A 83 1.94 -6.16 -5.51
C TYR A 83 3.06 -6.36 -6.53
N LYS A 84 2.76 -6.99 -7.67
CA LYS A 84 3.75 -7.26 -8.73
C LYS A 84 4.44 -6.01 -9.26
N LYS A 85 3.76 -4.87 -9.24
CA LYS A 85 4.29 -3.58 -9.71
C LYS A 85 5.17 -2.90 -8.67
N ASN A 86 4.89 -3.08 -7.38
CA ASN A 86 5.50 -2.32 -6.28
C ASN A 86 6.52 -3.13 -5.45
N ARG A 87 6.58 -4.45 -5.60
CA ARG A 87 7.48 -5.33 -4.84
C ARG A 87 8.97 -5.01 -4.97
N GLY A 88 9.37 -4.18 -5.91
CA GLY A 88 10.77 -3.74 -6.09
C GLY A 88 11.19 -2.64 -5.12
N PHE A 89 10.25 -2.01 -4.42
CA PHE A 89 10.54 -0.99 -3.41
C PHE A 89 10.79 -1.69 -2.06
N GLN A 90 11.93 -1.39 -1.43
CA GLN A 90 12.33 -2.04 -0.16
C GLN A 90 11.40 -1.69 1.02
N ASP A 91 10.80 -0.52 0.96
CA ASP A 91 9.90 0.04 1.96
C ASP A 91 8.42 -0.24 1.70
N PHE A 92 8.10 -1.02 0.66
CA PHE A 92 6.74 -1.45 0.35
C PHE A 92 6.41 -2.75 1.07
N GLN A 93 5.19 -2.87 1.60
CA GLN A 93 4.64 -4.11 2.11
C GLN A 93 3.14 -4.21 1.84
N LEU A 94 2.63 -5.42 1.79
CA LEU A 94 1.22 -5.72 1.74
C LEU A 94 0.86 -6.56 2.97
N ILE A 95 -0.07 -6.05 3.79
CA ILE A 95 -0.50 -6.70 5.03
C ILE A 95 -1.96 -7.09 4.88
N ILE A 96 -2.24 -8.37 5.13
CA ILE A 96 -3.60 -8.90 5.21
C ILE A 96 -3.88 -9.24 6.67
N VAL A 97 -4.90 -8.59 7.20
CA VAL A 97 -5.40 -8.81 8.56
C VAL A 97 -6.43 -9.92 8.54
N LEU A 98 -6.24 -10.89 9.42
CA LEU A 98 -7.06 -12.09 9.53
C LEU A 98 -7.43 -12.37 10.99
N PRO A 99 -8.59 -12.98 11.25
CA PRO A 99 -8.88 -13.59 12.55
C PRO A 99 -7.91 -14.72 12.89
N GLU A 100 -7.77 -15.01 14.16
CA GLU A 100 -7.02 -16.17 14.65
C GLU A 100 -7.59 -17.49 14.10
N GLY A 101 -6.71 -18.50 13.90
CA GLY A 101 -7.09 -19.82 13.44
C GLY A 101 -7.02 -20.04 11.94
N LEU A 102 -6.58 -19.05 11.15
CA LEU A 102 -6.45 -19.13 9.69
C LEU A 102 -5.00 -19.25 9.20
N GLN A 103 -4.10 -19.73 10.08
CA GLN A 103 -2.69 -19.86 9.74
C GLN A 103 -2.48 -20.82 8.57
N ASP A 104 -3.09 -22.01 8.63
CA ASP A 104 -2.96 -23.04 7.59
C ASP A 104 -3.52 -22.53 6.24
N ASP A 105 -4.71 -21.92 6.25
CA ASP A 105 -5.33 -21.35 5.05
C ASP A 105 -4.47 -20.24 4.43
N SER A 106 -3.83 -19.44 5.27
CA SER A 106 -2.95 -18.36 4.82
C SER A 106 -1.63 -18.89 4.21
N GLU A 107 -1.09 -20.00 4.73
CA GLU A 107 0.07 -20.68 4.13
C GLU A 107 -0.29 -21.29 2.79
N GLU A 108 -1.46 -21.92 2.66
CA GLU A 108 -1.96 -22.44 1.38
C GLU A 108 -2.07 -21.30 0.36
N LEU A 109 -2.75 -20.21 0.72
CA LEU A 109 -2.89 -19.05 -0.16
C LEU A 109 -1.54 -18.44 -0.52
N LYS A 110 -0.61 -18.31 0.42
CA LYS A 110 0.74 -17.80 0.18
C LYS A 110 1.52 -18.67 -0.79
N SER A 111 1.37 -19.99 -0.68
CA SER A 111 1.96 -20.96 -1.60
C SER A 111 1.43 -20.77 -3.04
N GLU A 112 0.12 -20.61 -3.20
CA GLU A 112 -0.50 -20.31 -4.51
C GLU A 112 -0.01 -18.98 -5.09
N LEU A 113 0.02 -17.92 -4.26
CA LEU A 113 0.50 -16.59 -4.66
C LEU A 113 1.98 -16.59 -5.06
N SER A 114 2.81 -17.44 -4.43
CA SER A 114 4.24 -17.56 -4.73
C SER A 114 4.52 -18.03 -6.17
N GLN A 115 3.56 -18.71 -6.79
CA GLN A 115 3.65 -19.12 -8.19
C GLN A 115 3.52 -17.93 -9.16
N ILE A 116 2.94 -16.82 -8.69
CA ILE A 116 2.70 -15.61 -9.49
C ILE A 116 3.79 -14.57 -9.26
N ALA A 117 4.22 -14.40 -8.02
CA ALA A 117 5.22 -13.41 -7.63
C ALA A 117 5.94 -13.85 -6.33
N ASN A 118 7.17 -13.34 -6.12
CA ASN A 118 7.83 -13.45 -4.81
C ASN A 118 6.95 -12.77 -3.75
N THR A 119 6.64 -13.47 -2.65
CA THR A 119 5.70 -13.04 -1.61
C THR A 119 6.39 -12.56 -0.32
N GLU A 120 7.68 -12.19 -0.36
CA GLU A 120 8.45 -11.77 0.82
C GLU A 120 7.84 -10.57 1.56
N GLN A 121 7.34 -9.59 0.81
CA GLN A 121 6.72 -8.38 1.36
C GLN A 121 5.20 -8.53 1.59
N TRP A 122 4.66 -9.74 1.34
CA TRP A 122 3.26 -10.07 1.62
C TRP A 122 3.17 -10.74 2.98
N LYS A 123 2.53 -10.08 3.92
CA LYS A 123 2.44 -10.50 5.32
C LYS A 123 0.99 -10.79 5.68
N PHE A 124 0.77 -11.94 6.30
CA PHE A 124 -0.50 -12.27 6.95
C PHE A 124 -0.31 -12.07 8.45
N VAL A 125 -1.23 -11.32 9.06
CA VAL A 125 -1.22 -11.04 10.50
C VAL A 125 -2.54 -11.45 11.11
N PHE A 126 -2.48 -12.08 12.28
CA PHE A 126 -3.60 -12.67 12.98
C PHE A 126 -3.84 -11.98 14.31
N GLY A 127 -5.11 -11.73 14.61
CA GLY A 127 -5.51 -11.11 15.86
C GLY A 127 -6.96 -11.41 16.23
N PRO A 128 -7.36 -11.10 17.47
CA PRO A 128 -8.74 -11.25 17.91
C PRO A 128 -9.67 -10.29 17.17
N SER A 129 -10.94 -10.67 17.00
CA SER A 129 -11.94 -9.89 16.27
C SER A 129 -12.04 -8.44 16.76
N GLU A 130 -11.96 -8.23 18.07
CA GLU A 130 -12.00 -6.89 18.68
C GLU A 130 -10.82 -6.02 18.22
N ALA A 131 -9.61 -6.59 18.11
CA ALA A 131 -8.45 -5.86 17.61
C ALA A 131 -8.60 -5.51 16.12
N ILE A 132 -9.20 -6.40 15.33
CA ILE A 132 -9.51 -6.16 13.91
C ILE A 132 -10.46 -4.97 13.79
N ASP A 133 -11.55 -4.97 14.54
CA ASP A 133 -12.52 -3.87 14.57
C ASP A 133 -11.87 -2.56 15.02
N ASN A 134 -11.01 -2.61 16.04
CA ASN A 134 -10.31 -1.42 16.56
C ASN A 134 -9.38 -0.79 15.52
N VAL A 135 -8.60 -1.61 14.80
CA VAL A 135 -7.73 -1.11 13.72
C VAL A 135 -8.57 -0.57 12.57
N PHE A 136 -9.61 -1.30 12.15
CA PHE A 136 -10.49 -0.88 11.06
C PHE A 136 -11.19 0.46 11.39
N ASN A 137 -11.75 0.58 12.57
CA ASN A 137 -12.42 1.82 13.01
C ASN A 137 -11.46 3.01 13.10
N SER A 138 -10.17 2.76 13.43
CA SER A 138 -9.16 3.82 13.47
C SER A 138 -8.85 4.42 12.09
N LEU A 139 -9.17 3.73 11.00
CA LEU A 139 -9.06 4.26 9.64
C LEU A 139 -9.99 5.45 9.40
N GLY A 140 -11.09 5.57 10.15
CA GLY A 140 -12.06 6.65 10.00
C GLY A 140 -12.71 6.69 8.62
N SER A 141 -12.75 5.57 7.91
CA SER A 141 -13.33 5.45 6.57
C SER A 141 -14.86 5.29 6.62
N ASN A 142 -15.53 5.63 5.52
CA ASN A 142 -16.98 5.42 5.37
C ASN A 142 -17.36 3.96 5.05
N TYR A 143 -16.38 3.06 4.98
CA TYR A 143 -16.58 1.64 4.72
C TYR A 143 -16.86 0.89 6.02
N SER A 144 -17.35 -0.35 5.90
CA SER A 144 -17.60 -1.26 7.02
C SER A 144 -17.04 -2.64 6.73
N LEU A 145 -16.67 -3.37 7.76
CA LEU A 145 -16.45 -4.81 7.69
C LEU A 145 -17.79 -5.53 7.64
N ASP A 146 -17.82 -6.64 6.93
CA ASP A 146 -18.95 -7.56 6.95
C ASP A 146 -18.97 -8.44 8.20
N THR A 147 -19.92 -9.36 8.32
CA THR A 147 -20.05 -10.31 9.45
C THR A 147 -18.87 -11.28 9.56
N ASN A 148 -18.11 -11.44 8.48
CA ASN A 148 -16.91 -12.27 8.43
C ASN A 148 -15.63 -11.48 8.72
N LEU A 149 -15.71 -10.18 9.06
CA LEU A 149 -14.60 -9.26 9.25
C LEU A 149 -13.80 -9.02 7.95
N ALA A 150 -14.48 -9.03 6.81
CA ALA A 150 -13.91 -8.78 5.49
C ALA A 150 -14.41 -7.48 4.87
N THR A 151 -13.61 -6.93 3.97
CA THR A 151 -14.01 -5.87 3.05
C THR A 151 -13.31 -6.04 1.71
N SER A 152 -13.97 -5.61 0.63
CA SER A 152 -13.37 -5.61 -0.72
C SER A 152 -12.37 -4.46 -0.92
N TYR A 153 -12.35 -3.50 -0.01
CA TYR A 153 -11.49 -2.33 -0.09
C TYR A 153 -10.13 -2.60 0.54
N VAL A 154 -9.10 -1.92 0.01
CA VAL A 154 -7.76 -1.89 0.59
C VAL A 154 -7.38 -0.45 0.91
N PHE A 155 -6.53 -0.29 1.91
CA PHE A 155 -6.16 1.00 2.46
C PHE A 155 -4.67 1.24 2.28
N ILE A 156 -4.28 2.45 1.89
CA ILE A 156 -2.88 2.83 1.72
C ILE A 156 -2.45 3.59 2.97
N ILE A 157 -1.46 3.03 3.68
CA ILE A 157 -0.89 3.61 4.88
C ILE A 157 0.53 4.09 4.56
N ASP A 158 0.86 5.32 4.91
CA ASP A 158 2.19 5.86 4.70
C ASP A 158 3.18 5.45 5.82
N LYS A 159 4.43 5.85 5.67
CA LYS A 159 5.53 5.53 6.59
C LYS A 159 5.36 6.10 8.00
N ASP A 160 4.50 7.10 8.14
CA ASP A 160 4.20 7.76 9.41
C ASP A 160 2.94 7.19 10.08
N GLY A 161 2.31 6.16 9.48
CA GLY A 161 1.09 5.53 9.97
C GLY A 161 -0.17 6.34 9.69
N ASN A 162 -0.21 7.10 8.58
CA ASN A 162 -1.39 7.86 8.18
C ASN A 162 -2.09 7.18 7.01
N LEU A 163 -3.42 7.15 7.04
CA LEU A 163 -4.22 6.74 5.89
C LEU A 163 -4.11 7.78 4.78
N ARG A 164 -3.78 7.33 3.57
CA ARG A 164 -3.69 8.15 2.36
C ARG A 164 -4.76 7.75 1.36
N GLY A 165 -5.38 8.73 0.72
CA GLY A 165 -6.40 8.49 -0.29
C GLY A 165 -6.86 9.77 -0.95
N ARG A 166 -7.87 9.67 -1.81
CA ARG A 166 -8.60 10.82 -2.37
C ARG A 166 -9.93 10.94 -1.65
N ASP A 167 -10.34 12.17 -1.38
CA ASP A 167 -11.62 12.49 -0.74
C ASP A 167 -12.78 12.47 -1.76
N ASP A 168 -12.46 12.47 -3.07
CA ASP A 168 -13.39 12.71 -4.16
C ASP A 168 -13.62 11.49 -5.07
N ASP A 169 -13.76 10.29 -4.53
CA ASP A 169 -14.11 9.10 -5.35
C ASP A 169 -15.60 9.05 -5.77
N GLU A 170 -16.32 10.17 -5.71
CA GLU A 170 -17.71 10.25 -6.22
C GLU A 170 -17.81 10.27 -7.76
N ASN A 171 -16.70 10.29 -8.51
CA ASN A 171 -16.69 10.42 -9.97
C ASN A 171 -15.98 9.28 -10.74
N GLU A 172 -15.93 8.07 -10.22
CA GLU A 172 -15.50 6.92 -11.03
C GLU A 172 -16.71 6.28 -11.74
N GLY A 173 -17.15 6.91 -12.84
CA GLY A 173 -18.28 6.37 -13.61
C GLY A 173 -18.62 7.14 -14.88
N GLU A 174 -17.62 7.75 -15.57
CA GLU A 174 -17.77 8.18 -16.97
C GLU A 174 -16.57 7.70 -17.82
#